data_6c03db0e83445b9aa8030b02e8b016aa
#
_entry.id   6c03db0e83445b9aa8030b02e8b016aa
#
_cell.length_a   1.000
_cell.length_b   1.000
_cell.length_c   1.000
_cell.angle_alpha   90.00
_cell.angle_beta   90.00
_cell.angle_gamma   90.00
#
_symmetry.space_group_name_H-M   'P 1'
#
loop_
_entity.id
_entity.type
_entity.pdbx_description
1 polymer ?
#
loop_
_entity_poly.entity_id
_entity_poly.type
_entity_poly.pdbx_seq_one_letter_code
_entity_poly.pdbx_strand_id
1 'polypeptide(L)'
;MCEADRPEGPWRRTIFPEYLYDPGLFFDDDGRVYVVHGQHTLYITELTSDVHATKGKAVKIWDKGFKDSHTLGRGFGMEGSHMYKINGYYYITSPAGGTQGWQVCLRSRNIYGPYEHRVMVEDDTSYP
;
A
#
# COMPACT_ATOMS: atom_id res chain seq x y z
N MET A 1 14.80 0.55 -5.92
CA MET A 1 14.56 -0.89 -5.68
C MET A 1 15.89 -1.63 -5.67
N CYS A 2 16.01 -2.68 -4.89
CA CYS A 2 17.15 -3.60 -4.92
C CYS A 2 16.63 -5.02 -5.15
N GLU A 3 17.34 -5.78 -5.99
CA GLU A 3 16.99 -7.17 -6.31
C GLU A 3 18.23 -8.06 -6.33
N ALA A 4 18.06 -9.32 -6.00
CA ALA A 4 19.10 -10.36 -6.08
C ALA A 4 18.44 -11.72 -6.32
N ASP A 5 19.21 -12.63 -6.92
CA ASP A 5 18.75 -14.01 -7.16
C ASP A 5 18.72 -14.85 -5.87
N ARG A 6 19.39 -14.39 -4.82
CA ARG A 6 19.44 -15.00 -3.47
C ARG A 6 19.73 -13.92 -2.41
N PRO A 7 19.37 -14.17 -1.13
CA PRO A 7 19.49 -13.19 -0.06
C PRO A 7 20.89 -12.61 0.15
N GLU A 8 21.91 -13.37 -0.13
CA GLU A 8 23.30 -12.94 0.02
C GLU A 8 23.76 -12.00 -1.10
N GLY A 9 22.96 -11.85 -2.16
CA GLY A 9 23.30 -11.06 -3.35
C GLY A 9 24.12 -11.84 -4.39
N PRO A 10 24.81 -11.12 -5.28
CA PRO A 10 24.97 -9.66 -5.29
C PRO A 10 23.67 -8.91 -5.59
N TRP A 11 23.48 -7.77 -4.93
CA TRP A 11 22.29 -6.92 -5.09
C TRP A 11 22.46 -5.94 -6.25
N ARG A 12 21.48 -5.92 -7.14
CA ARG A 12 21.37 -4.94 -8.23
C ARG A 12 20.40 -3.83 -7.81
N ARG A 13 20.73 -2.59 -8.13
CA ARG A 13 19.91 -1.43 -7.78
C ARG A 13 19.30 -0.80 -9.02
N THR A 14 17.99 -0.60 -9.01
CA THR A 14 17.24 0.20 -9.98
C THR A 14 16.72 1.46 -9.30
N ILE A 15 16.89 2.61 -9.97
CA ILE A 15 16.36 3.90 -9.50
C ILE A 15 15.16 4.26 -10.36
N PHE A 16 14.00 4.45 -9.72
CA PHE A 16 12.82 4.97 -10.37
C PHE A 16 12.91 6.49 -10.47
N PRO A 17 12.53 7.11 -11.59
CA PRO A 17 12.47 8.56 -11.71
C PRO A 17 11.34 9.17 -10.86
N GLU A 18 10.27 8.41 -10.61
CA GLU A 18 9.16 8.82 -9.77
C GLU A 18 9.44 8.56 -8.30
N TYR A 19 8.98 9.47 -7.45
CA TYR A 19 9.03 9.29 -6.01
C TYR A 19 7.86 8.44 -5.54
N LEU A 20 8.14 7.22 -5.13
CA LEU A 20 7.17 6.27 -4.57
C LEU A 20 7.39 6.21 -3.06
N TYR A 21 6.59 6.97 -2.31
CA TYR A 21 6.72 7.03 -0.84
C TYR A 21 6.19 5.73 -0.22
N ASP A 22 7.01 5.10 0.60
CA ASP A 22 6.71 3.92 1.42
C ASP A 22 5.98 2.81 0.64
N PRO A 23 6.63 2.26 -0.41
CA PRO A 23 5.98 1.44 -1.41
C PRO A 23 5.82 -0.02 -0.98
N GLY A 24 4.65 -0.60 -1.21
CA GLY A 24 4.37 -2.03 -1.13
C GLY A 24 4.22 -2.66 -2.53
N LEU A 25 5.05 -3.64 -2.84
CA LEU A 25 5.03 -4.35 -4.12
C LEU A 25 3.95 -5.43 -4.12
N PHE A 26 3.25 -5.58 -5.26
CA PHE A 26 2.20 -6.57 -5.45
C PHE A 26 2.29 -7.21 -6.84
N PHE A 27 2.29 -8.54 -6.88
CA PHE A 27 2.21 -9.34 -8.10
C PHE A 27 0.81 -9.91 -8.23
N ASP A 28 0.09 -9.54 -9.30
CA ASP A 28 -1.26 -10.05 -9.55
C ASP A 28 -1.23 -11.39 -10.29
N ASP A 29 -2.31 -12.16 -10.20
CA ASP A 29 -2.46 -13.48 -10.82
C ASP A 29 -2.36 -13.44 -12.36
N ASP A 30 -2.61 -12.29 -12.97
CA ASP A 30 -2.53 -12.09 -14.42
C ASP A 30 -1.11 -11.71 -14.90
N GLY A 31 -0.13 -11.73 -14.01
CA GLY A 31 1.27 -11.42 -14.29
C GLY A 31 1.60 -9.93 -14.32
N ARG A 32 0.63 -9.06 -14.05
CA ARG A 32 0.90 -7.62 -13.88
C ARG A 32 1.47 -7.34 -12.50
N VAL A 33 2.30 -6.31 -12.43
CA VAL A 33 2.96 -5.91 -11.20
C VAL A 33 2.55 -4.49 -10.84
N TYR A 34 2.28 -4.27 -9.57
CA TYR A 34 1.83 -3.00 -9.05
C TYR A 34 2.61 -2.59 -7.82
N VAL A 35 2.61 -1.31 -7.54
CA VAL A 35 3.07 -0.75 -6.27
C VAL A 35 1.97 0.11 -5.68
N VAL A 36 1.58 -0.19 -4.44
CA VAL A 36 0.77 0.70 -3.61
C VAL A 36 1.71 1.60 -2.83
N HIS A 37 1.47 2.92 -2.83
CA HIS A 37 2.37 3.88 -2.22
C HIS A 37 1.63 5.14 -1.79
N GLY A 38 2.29 5.96 -1.00
CA GLY A 38 1.77 7.25 -0.54
C GLY A 38 1.62 7.33 0.96
N GLN A 39 1.28 8.53 1.43
CA GLN A 39 0.96 8.85 2.81
C GLN A 39 -0.29 9.73 2.82
N HIS A 40 -1.25 9.50 3.71
CA HIS A 40 -2.57 10.13 3.74
C HIS A 40 -3.43 9.88 2.50
N THR A 41 -2.85 10.02 1.33
CA THR A 41 -3.44 9.67 0.04
C THR A 41 -2.68 8.49 -0.53
N LEU A 42 -3.41 7.43 -0.87
CA LEU A 42 -2.81 6.23 -1.45
C LEU A 42 -3.02 6.19 -2.97
N TYR A 43 -1.99 5.71 -3.62
CA TYR A 43 -1.94 5.51 -5.06
C TYR A 43 -1.54 4.09 -5.40
N ILE A 44 -1.95 3.64 -6.57
CA ILE A 44 -1.43 2.45 -7.22
C ILE A 44 -0.77 2.86 -8.53
N THR A 45 0.44 2.39 -8.75
CA THR A 45 1.16 2.53 -10.01
C THR A 45 1.49 1.14 -10.57
N GLU A 46 1.13 0.88 -11.83
CA GLU A 46 1.55 -0.32 -12.52
C GLU A 46 3.04 -0.22 -12.86
N LEU A 47 3.77 -1.31 -12.67
CA LEU A 47 5.17 -1.43 -13.06
C LEU A 47 5.30 -2.29 -14.32
N THR A 48 6.44 -2.20 -14.97
CA THR A 48 6.84 -3.19 -15.98
C THR A 48 6.98 -4.57 -15.33
N SER A 49 6.82 -5.64 -16.10
CA SER A 49 6.87 -7.01 -15.57
C SER A 49 8.22 -7.39 -14.97
N ASP A 50 9.28 -6.72 -15.38
CA ASP A 50 10.62 -6.84 -14.81
C ASP A 50 10.85 -5.94 -13.58
N VAL A 51 9.82 -5.19 -13.15
CA VAL A 51 9.82 -4.25 -12.01
C VAL A 51 10.87 -3.13 -12.08
N HIS A 52 11.38 -2.81 -13.25
CA HIS A 52 12.44 -1.80 -13.41
C HIS A 52 11.94 -0.40 -13.76
N ALA A 53 10.67 -0.27 -14.16
CA ALA A 53 10.08 1.02 -14.52
C ALA A 53 8.59 1.09 -14.15
N THR A 54 8.08 2.32 -14.02
CA THR A 54 6.64 2.57 -13.93
C THR A 54 6.00 2.48 -15.32
N LYS A 55 4.75 2.03 -15.37
CA LYS A 55 3.95 1.90 -16.57
C LYS A 55 2.70 2.76 -16.47
N GLY A 56 2.81 3.98 -16.95
CA GLY A 56 1.73 4.96 -16.84
C GLY A 56 1.80 5.80 -15.57
N LYS A 57 0.69 6.48 -15.27
CA LYS A 57 0.59 7.41 -14.14
C LYS A 57 0.04 6.71 -12.91
N ALA A 58 0.43 7.18 -11.74
CA ALA A 58 -0.16 6.81 -10.47
C ALA A 58 -1.67 7.10 -10.45
N VAL A 59 -2.46 6.10 -10.07
CA VAL A 59 -3.91 6.21 -9.91
C VAL A 59 -4.21 6.38 -8.42
N LYS A 60 -4.88 7.49 -8.08
CA LYS A 60 -5.34 7.73 -6.72
C LYS A 60 -6.47 6.76 -6.37
N ILE A 61 -6.32 6.02 -5.27
CA ILE A 61 -7.29 5.02 -4.82
C ILE A 61 -7.95 5.38 -3.48
N TRP A 62 -7.29 6.20 -2.65
CA TRP A 62 -7.80 6.60 -1.36
C TRP A 62 -7.31 7.99 -0.96
N ASP A 63 -8.20 8.86 -0.47
CA ASP A 63 -7.89 10.21 0.01
C ASP A 63 -8.80 10.68 1.16
N LYS A 64 -9.60 9.77 1.71
CA LYS A 64 -10.68 10.15 2.64
C LYS A 64 -10.20 10.34 4.08
N GLY A 65 -8.98 9.92 4.40
CA GLY A 65 -8.55 9.82 5.80
C GLY A 65 -9.51 8.94 6.61
N PHE A 66 -9.28 8.85 7.91
CA PHE A 66 -10.19 8.15 8.83
C PHE A 66 -10.84 9.16 9.75
N LYS A 67 -12.03 9.64 9.36
CA LYS A 67 -12.82 10.55 10.20
C LYS A 67 -13.59 9.82 11.30
N ASP A 68 -13.77 8.52 11.14
CA ASP A 68 -14.64 7.69 11.99
C ASP A 68 -13.88 6.98 13.12
N SER A 69 -12.60 7.28 13.30
CA SER A 69 -11.87 6.74 14.44
C SER A 69 -12.14 7.58 15.68
N HIS A 70 -12.31 6.92 16.81
CA HIS A 70 -12.46 7.53 18.14
C HIS A 70 -11.26 8.40 18.54
N THR A 71 -10.24 8.48 17.71
CA THR A 71 -9.00 9.21 17.94
C THR A 71 -9.06 10.64 17.44
N LEU A 72 -9.96 11.44 18.02
CA LEU A 72 -9.73 12.86 18.32
C LEU A 72 -9.27 13.73 17.13
N GLY A 73 -9.76 13.57 15.92
CA GLY A 73 -9.48 14.51 14.83
C GLY A 73 -8.00 14.63 14.44
N ARG A 74 -7.15 13.74 14.91
CA ARG A 74 -5.77 13.63 14.45
C ARG A 74 -5.80 12.88 13.13
N GLY A 75 -5.61 13.60 12.06
CA GLY A 75 -5.50 13.02 10.70
C GLY A 75 -4.21 12.22 10.57
N PHE A 76 -4.18 11.03 11.15
CA PHE A 76 -3.08 10.11 10.93
C PHE A 76 -3.16 9.57 9.50
N GLY A 77 -2.07 9.72 8.77
CA GLY A 77 -1.94 9.18 7.43
C GLY A 77 -1.75 7.67 7.45
N MET A 78 -2.28 7.04 6.44
CA MET A 78 -1.90 5.69 6.09
C MET A 78 -0.55 5.71 5.38
N GLU A 79 0.34 4.81 5.74
CA GLU A 79 1.62 4.57 5.08
C GLU A 79 2.01 3.10 5.27
N GLY A 80 3.11 2.61 4.67
CA GLY A 80 3.51 1.21 4.80
C GLY A 80 2.47 0.22 4.27
N SER A 81 1.77 0.60 3.22
CA SER A 81 0.66 -0.20 2.70
C SER A 81 1.12 -1.46 2.00
N HIS A 82 0.46 -2.60 2.28
CA HIS A 82 0.68 -3.86 1.60
C HIS A 82 -0.60 -4.35 0.93
N MET A 83 -0.47 -4.89 -0.28
CA MET A 83 -1.60 -5.38 -1.06
C MET A 83 -1.61 -6.90 -1.14
N TYR A 84 -2.83 -7.46 -1.11
CA TYR A 84 -3.10 -8.90 -1.23
C TYR A 84 -4.31 -9.12 -2.13
N LYS A 85 -4.38 -10.30 -2.76
CA LYS A 85 -5.58 -10.76 -3.49
C LYS A 85 -6.07 -12.07 -2.88
N ILE A 86 -7.29 -12.07 -2.39
CA ILE A 86 -7.90 -13.22 -1.70
C ILE A 86 -9.33 -13.39 -2.18
N ASN A 87 -9.67 -14.55 -2.72
CA ASN A 87 -11.02 -14.89 -3.19
C ASN A 87 -11.61 -13.84 -4.15
N GLY A 88 -10.80 -13.32 -5.08
CA GLY A 88 -11.21 -12.34 -6.08
C GLY A 88 -11.40 -10.92 -5.56
N TYR A 89 -10.96 -10.64 -4.34
CA TYR A 89 -10.90 -9.30 -3.78
C TYR A 89 -9.45 -8.84 -3.59
N TYR A 90 -9.22 -7.57 -3.86
CA TYR A 90 -8.00 -6.87 -3.48
C TYR A 90 -8.17 -6.30 -2.08
N TYR A 91 -7.18 -6.53 -1.24
CA TYR A 91 -7.09 -6.01 0.11
C TYR A 91 -5.82 -5.17 0.22
N ILE A 92 -5.92 -4.02 0.86
CA ILE A 92 -4.77 -3.20 1.21
C ILE A 92 -4.79 -3.03 2.73
N THR A 93 -3.76 -3.52 3.39
CA THR A 93 -3.56 -3.29 4.83
C THR A 93 -2.59 -2.15 5.00
N SER A 94 -2.88 -1.27 5.94
CA SER A 94 -2.04 -0.10 6.21
C SER A 94 -2.15 0.29 7.67
N PRO A 95 -1.03 0.51 8.38
CA PRO A 95 -1.08 1.17 9.67
C PRO A 95 -1.49 2.63 9.50
N ALA A 96 -2.20 3.14 10.47
CA ALA A 96 -2.59 4.53 10.55
C ALA A 96 -2.25 5.05 11.95
N GLY A 97 -1.26 5.94 12.07
CA GLY A 97 -0.97 6.66 13.29
C GLY A 97 0.19 6.20 14.16
N GLY A 98 1.08 5.38 13.67
CA GLY A 98 2.30 5.01 14.41
C GLY A 98 2.00 4.39 15.78
N THR A 99 2.63 4.91 16.83
CA THR A 99 2.60 4.32 18.19
C THR A 99 1.24 4.38 18.91
N GLN A 100 0.28 5.09 18.39
CA GLN A 100 -1.09 5.18 18.93
C GLN A 100 -2.12 5.02 17.81
N GLY A 101 -1.79 4.19 16.86
CA GLY A 101 -2.58 4.00 15.68
C GLY A 101 -3.39 2.71 15.72
N TRP A 102 -3.87 2.37 14.58
CA TRP A 102 -4.64 1.17 14.32
C TRP A 102 -4.26 0.58 12.96
N GLN A 103 -4.62 -0.66 12.77
CA GLN A 103 -4.46 -1.33 11.49
C GLN A 103 -5.75 -1.21 10.68
N VAL A 104 -5.64 -0.66 9.50
CA VAL A 104 -6.75 -0.49 8.56
C VAL A 104 -6.67 -1.50 7.43
N CYS A 105 -7.83 -1.93 6.94
CA CYS A 105 -7.94 -2.71 5.72
C CYS A 105 -8.89 -2.01 4.74
N LEU A 106 -8.42 -1.81 3.53
CA LEU A 106 -9.24 -1.43 2.38
C LEU A 106 -9.57 -2.69 1.58
N ARG A 107 -10.78 -2.78 1.02
CA ARG A 107 -11.21 -3.91 0.18
C ARG A 107 -11.92 -3.45 -1.07
N SER A 108 -11.62 -4.07 -2.21
CA SER A 108 -12.30 -3.84 -3.49
C SER A 108 -12.29 -5.10 -4.37
N ARG A 109 -13.24 -5.19 -5.31
CA ARG A 109 -13.19 -6.18 -6.40
C ARG A 109 -12.33 -5.72 -7.59
N ASN A 110 -12.02 -4.43 -7.67
CA ASN A 110 -11.19 -3.85 -8.71
C ASN A 110 -9.94 -3.25 -8.07
N ILE A 111 -8.79 -3.51 -8.69
CA ILE A 111 -7.50 -3.04 -8.16
C ILE A 111 -7.44 -1.50 -7.98
N TYR A 112 -8.14 -0.76 -8.81
CA TYR A 112 -8.22 0.70 -8.70
C TYR A 112 -9.43 1.20 -7.90
N GLY A 113 -10.17 0.29 -7.24
CA GLY A 113 -11.31 0.63 -6.41
C GLY A 113 -12.65 0.67 -7.18
N PRO A 114 -13.72 1.23 -6.57
CA PRO A 114 -13.69 1.92 -5.28
C PRO A 114 -13.43 0.96 -4.11
N TYR A 115 -12.72 1.46 -3.10
CA TYR A 115 -12.41 0.71 -1.89
C TYR A 115 -13.39 1.06 -0.75
N GLU A 116 -13.84 0.05 -0.03
CA GLU A 116 -14.43 0.16 1.31
C GLU A 116 -13.35 -0.07 2.36
N HIS A 117 -13.51 0.47 3.56
CA HIS A 117 -12.51 0.36 4.62
C HIS A 117 -13.10 -0.21 5.91
N ARG A 118 -12.23 -0.84 6.71
CA ARG A 118 -12.48 -1.21 8.10
C ARG A 118 -11.22 -1.06 8.93
N VAL A 119 -11.38 -0.64 10.17
CA VAL A 119 -10.36 -0.80 11.20
C VAL A 119 -10.37 -2.27 11.61
N MET A 120 -9.21 -2.92 11.54
CA MET A 120 -9.06 -4.35 11.86
C MET A 120 -8.58 -4.55 13.29
N VAL A 121 -7.66 -3.72 13.72
CA VAL A 121 -7.08 -3.75 15.06
C VAL A 121 -7.02 -2.31 15.56
N GLU A 122 -7.58 -2.08 16.73
CA GLU A 122 -7.53 -0.83 17.48
C GLU A 122 -7.36 -1.19 18.95
N ASP A 123 -6.29 -0.71 19.57
CA ASP A 123 -5.98 -0.99 20.96
C ASP A 123 -5.19 0.18 21.54
N ASP A 124 -5.63 0.72 22.67
CA ASP A 124 -4.97 1.82 23.36
C ASP A 124 -3.63 1.40 24.02
N THR A 125 -3.33 0.12 24.09
CA THR A 125 -2.18 -0.44 24.81
C THR A 125 -1.15 -1.11 23.91
N SER A 126 -1.52 -1.45 22.68
CA SER A 126 -0.66 -2.14 21.71
C SER A 126 -0.12 -1.16 20.67
N TYR A 127 1.07 -1.48 20.17
CA TYR A 127 1.63 -0.83 18.99
C TYR A 127 1.28 -1.70 17.78
N PRO A 128 0.65 -1.16 16.75
CA PRO A 128 0.34 -1.91 15.53
C PRO A 128 1.61 -2.25 14.72
#